data_a2aaf6720378fe80e9d41f1a9f320e6b
#
_entry.id   a2aaf6720378fe80e9d41f1a9f320e6b
#
_cell.length_a   1.000
_cell.length_b   1.000
_cell.length_c   1.000
_cell.angle_alpha   90.00
_cell.angle_beta   90.00
_cell.angle_gamma   90.00
#
_symmetry.space_group_name_H-M   'P 1'
#
loop_
_entity.id
_entity.type
_entity.pdbx_description
1 polymer ?
#
loop_
_entity_poly.entity_id
_entity_poly.type
_entity_poly.pdbx_seq_one_letter_code
_entity_poly.pdbx_strand_id
1 'polypeptide(L)'
;MSGPPKHLRSEAVQRVLSACDRSTVKGKRDYAILLLLARLGLRAGEIVALQLDDIDWANGELVVRSEKGDGWARLPLPMDVGRALERYLMVRPTSPYRNVFVRGYAPYTPFVASGPVSVLVRKAIERAGVKSARTGAHIFRHSLATEMLRRGASLTEIGRVLRHRDPDSTAIYARVDLEALRELALPWPGGAR
;
A
#
# COMPACT_ATOMS: atom_id res chain seq x y z
N MET A 1 -5.79 5.28 28.00
CA MET A 1 -4.98 4.39 27.13
C MET A 1 -5.42 4.62 25.69
N SER A 2 -4.54 5.18 24.84
CA SER A 2 -4.86 5.40 23.44
C SER A 2 -5.05 4.05 22.76
N GLY A 3 -6.13 3.91 21.97
CA GLY A 3 -6.39 2.72 21.18
C GLY A 3 -5.29 2.44 20.14
N PRO A 4 -5.28 1.24 19.52
CA PRO A 4 -4.25 0.90 18.54
C PRO A 4 -4.28 1.89 17.35
N PRO A 5 -3.12 2.23 16.77
CA PRO A 5 -3.01 3.27 15.75
C PRO A 5 -3.80 2.93 14.49
N LYS A 6 -4.44 3.94 13.88
CA LYS A 6 -5.24 3.81 12.65
C LYS A 6 -4.38 3.72 11.38
N HIS A 7 -3.08 4.02 11.47
CA HIS A 7 -2.07 3.93 10.41
C HIS A 7 -0.77 3.34 10.96
N LEU A 8 0.10 2.85 10.10
CA LEU A 8 1.42 2.32 10.48
C LEU A 8 2.45 3.44 10.34
N ARG A 9 3.32 3.61 11.33
CA ARG A 9 4.53 4.43 11.20
C ARG A 9 5.53 3.75 10.27
N SER A 10 6.48 4.51 9.71
CA SER A 10 7.47 4.00 8.76
C SER A 10 8.22 2.77 9.27
N GLU A 11 8.61 2.75 10.55
CA GLU A 11 9.31 1.62 11.17
C GLU A 11 8.41 0.37 11.23
N ALA A 12 7.11 0.54 11.48
CA ALA A 12 6.15 -0.57 11.49
C ALA A 12 5.94 -1.12 10.07
N VAL A 13 5.86 -0.25 9.05
CA VAL A 13 5.82 -0.66 7.64
C VAL A 13 7.07 -1.49 7.30
N GLN A 14 8.26 -1.04 7.68
CA GLN A 14 9.51 -1.78 7.44
C GLN A 14 9.50 -3.15 8.14
N ARG A 15 9.03 -3.23 9.39
CA ARG A 15 8.90 -4.52 10.10
C ARG A 15 7.96 -5.48 9.34
N VAL A 16 6.83 -5.00 8.83
CA VAL A 16 5.89 -5.82 8.06
C VAL A 16 6.55 -6.33 6.77
N LEU A 17 7.28 -5.48 6.06
CA LEU A 17 8.02 -5.87 4.86
C LEU A 17 9.13 -6.89 5.17
N SER A 18 9.88 -6.68 6.25
CA SER A 18 10.98 -7.56 6.65
C SER A 18 10.52 -8.92 7.16
N ALA A 19 9.28 -9.03 7.66
CA ALA A 19 8.69 -10.28 8.11
C ALA A 19 8.27 -11.23 6.98
N CYS A 20 8.42 -10.83 5.71
CA CYS A 20 8.17 -11.70 4.56
C CYS A 20 9.32 -12.68 4.34
N ASP A 21 9.02 -13.97 4.31
CA ASP A 21 9.96 -15.00 3.91
C ASP A 21 10.14 -14.98 2.38
N ARG A 22 11.19 -14.29 1.92
CA ARG A 22 11.51 -14.13 0.51
C ARG A 22 12.28 -15.31 -0.10
N SER A 23 12.48 -16.40 0.63
CA SER A 23 13.04 -17.65 0.08
C SER A 23 12.01 -18.41 -0.76
N THR A 24 10.73 -18.28 -0.45
CA THR A 24 9.63 -18.98 -1.12
C THR A 24 9.00 -18.16 -2.26
N VAL A 25 8.40 -18.83 -3.25
CA VAL A 25 7.64 -18.19 -4.35
C VAL A 25 6.51 -17.32 -3.79
N LYS A 26 5.76 -17.86 -2.83
CA LYS A 26 4.67 -17.16 -2.16
C LYS A 26 5.19 -15.90 -1.43
N GLY A 27 6.29 -16.02 -0.72
CA GLY A 27 6.85 -14.90 0.03
C GLY A 27 7.40 -13.79 -0.87
N LYS A 28 8.03 -14.13 -2.02
CA LYS A 28 8.45 -13.15 -3.03
C LYS A 28 7.24 -12.41 -3.61
N ARG A 29 6.14 -13.13 -3.94
CA ARG A 29 4.88 -12.54 -4.38
C ARG A 29 4.31 -11.59 -3.33
N ASP A 30 4.17 -12.06 -2.10
CA ASP A 30 3.55 -11.33 -1.01
C ASP A 30 4.37 -10.07 -0.68
N TYR A 31 5.70 -10.14 -0.74
CA TYR A 31 6.59 -9.00 -0.56
C TYR A 31 6.42 -7.94 -1.67
N ALA A 32 6.34 -8.36 -2.94
CA ALA A 32 6.10 -7.44 -4.06
C ALA A 32 4.75 -6.72 -3.92
N ILE A 33 3.69 -7.46 -3.53
CA ILE A 33 2.37 -6.87 -3.25
C ILE A 33 2.46 -5.83 -2.13
N LEU A 34 3.10 -6.16 -1.02
CA LEU A 34 3.24 -5.25 0.12
C LEU A 34 4.03 -3.99 -0.23
N LEU A 35 5.07 -4.11 -1.07
CA LEU A 35 5.82 -2.95 -1.55
C LEU A 35 4.97 -2.04 -2.45
N LEU A 36 4.20 -2.60 -3.38
CA LEU A 36 3.27 -1.83 -4.21
C LEU A 36 2.25 -1.05 -3.37
N LEU A 37 1.70 -1.70 -2.33
CA LEU A 37 0.78 -1.05 -1.40
C LEU A 37 1.47 0.05 -0.59
N ALA A 38 2.69 -0.19 -0.10
CA ALA A 38 3.41 0.72 0.79
C ALA A 38 4.06 1.91 0.06
N ARG A 39 4.61 1.70 -1.14
CA ARG A 39 5.35 2.72 -1.90
C ARG A 39 4.47 3.53 -2.84
N LEU A 40 3.51 2.88 -3.49
CA LEU A 40 2.65 3.50 -4.50
C LEU A 40 1.21 3.71 -4.02
N GLY A 41 0.88 3.25 -2.82
CA GLY A 41 -0.46 3.38 -2.25
C GLY A 41 -1.54 2.74 -3.11
N LEU A 42 -1.23 1.66 -3.84
CA LEU A 42 -2.21 0.99 -4.68
C LEU A 42 -3.39 0.47 -3.87
N ARG A 43 -4.56 0.41 -4.51
CA ARG A 43 -5.72 -0.27 -3.93
C ARG A 43 -5.58 -1.78 -4.13
N ALA A 44 -6.24 -2.56 -3.28
CA ALA A 44 -6.22 -4.03 -3.39
C ALA A 44 -6.73 -4.53 -4.75
N GLY A 45 -7.75 -3.89 -5.31
CA GLY A 45 -8.25 -4.24 -6.62
C GLY A 45 -7.29 -3.86 -7.76
N GLU A 46 -6.57 -2.73 -7.65
CA GLU A 46 -5.52 -2.36 -8.59
C GLU A 46 -4.39 -3.42 -8.60
N ILE A 47 -4.05 -4.00 -7.44
CA ILE A 47 -3.10 -5.13 -7.34
C ILE A 47 -3.63 -6.37 -8.07
N VAL A 48 -4.91 -6.69 -7.88
CA VAL A 48 -5.54 -7.87 -8.52
C VAL A 48 -5.61 -7.73 -10.03
N ALA A 49 -5.93 -6.52 -10.51
CA ALA A 49 -6.09 -6.21 -11.93
C ALA A 49 -4.77 -6.07 -12.70
N LEU A 50 -3.63 -5.90 -12.00
CA LEU A 50 -2.34 -5.61 -12.62
C LEU A 50 -1.91 -6.72 -13.59
N GLN A 51 -1.60 -6.34 -14.83
CA GLN A 51 -1.18 -7.22 -15.91
C GLN A 51 0.34 -7.13 -16.12
N LEU A 52 0.93 -8.14 -16.76
CA LEU A 52 2.35 -8.15 -17.11
C LEU A 52 2.71 -6.98 -18.05
N ASP A 53 1.80 -6.64 -18.96
CA ASP A 53 1.98 -5.54 -19.91
C ASP A 53 1.81 -4.14 -19.30
N ASP A 54 1.34 -4.05 -18.06
CA ASP A 54 1.24 -2.80 -17.33
C ASP A 54 2.59 -2.35 -16.74
N ILE A 55 3.64 -3.20 -16.81
CA ILE A 55 4.98 -2.89 -16.30
C ILE A 55 5.88 -2.48 -17.48
N ASP A 56 6.16 -1.21 -17.57
CA ASP A 56 7.12 -0.66 -18.55
C ASP A 56 8.52 -0.65 -17.93
N TRP A 57 9.26 -1.73 -18.17
CA TRP A 57 10.62 -1.90 -17.67
C TRP A 57 11.62 -0.93 -18.31
N ALA A 58 11.39 -0.55 -19.56
CA ALA A 58 12.29 0.33 -20.29
C ALA A 58 12.25 1.75 -19.74
N ASN A 59 11.05 2.24 -19.44
CA ASN A 59 10.83 3.59 -18.92
C ASN A 59 10.76 3.64 -17.37
N GLY A 60 10.77 2.49 -16.69
CA GLY A 60 10.62 2.43 -15.24
C GLY A 60 9.27 2.95 -14.76
N GLU A 61 8.20 2.56 -15.44
CA GLU A 61 6.83 2.99 -15.17
C GLU A 61 5.89 1.81 -14.92
N LEU A 62 4.81 2.09 -14.20
CA LEU A 62 3.72 1.16 -13.94
C LEU A 62 2.40 1.80 -14.36
N VAL A 63 1.66 1.15 -15.23
CA VAL A 63 0.30 1.55 -15.61
C VAL A 63 -0.69 0.95 -14.62
N VAL A 64 -1.48 1.78 -13.97
CA VAL A 64 -2.50 1.36 -12.99
C VAL A 64 -3.86 1.74 -13.51
N ARG A 65 -4.72 0.73 -13.68
CA ARG A 65 -6.10 0.89 -14.13
C ARG A 65 -7.03 1.09 -12.94
N SER A 66 -7.96 2.04 -13.06
CA SER A 66 -8.94 2.29 -12.01
C SER A 66 -9.99 1.18 -11.95
N GLU A 67 -10.33 0.68 -10.75
CA GLU A 67 -11.44 -0.29 -10.57
C GLU A 67 -12.81 0.26 -10.99
N LYS A 68 -12.97 1.58 -11.00
CA LYS A 68 -14.24 2.25 -11.28
C LYS A 68 -14.07 3.22 -12.45
N GLY A 69 -14.37 2.76 -13.66
CA GLY A 69 -14.37 3.56 -14.89
C GLY A 69 -13.06 3.47 -15.69
N ASP A 70 -13.02 4.11 -16.87
CA ASP A 70 -11.98 4.00 -17.89
C ASP A 70 -10.67 4.74 -17.58
N GLY A 71 -10.46 5.16 -16.33
CA GLY A 71 -9.27 5.90 -15.94
C GLY A 71 -8.06 4.98 -15.72
N TRP A 72 -6.91 5.42 -16.24
CA TRP A 72 -5.60 4.83 -15.97
C TRP A 72 -4.62 5.91 -15.49
N ALA A 73 -3.57 5.51 -14.82
CA ALA A 73 -2.49 6.40 -14.40
C ALA A 73 -1.14 5.72 -14.62
N ARG A 74 -0.17 6.48 -15.10
CA ARG A 74 1.24 6.06 -15.10
C ARG A 74 1.88 6.52 -13.81
N LEU A 75 2.57 5.61 -13.16
CA LEU A 75 3.29 5.85 -11.92
C LEU A 75 4.77 5.52 -12.14
N PRO A 76 5.71 6.29 -11.57
CA PRO A 76 7.08 5.88 -11.56
C PRO A 76 7.19 4.55 -10.79
N LEU A 77 8.03 3.63 -11.29
CA LEU A 77 8.32 2.35 -10.67
C LEU A 77 9.56 2.49 -9.78
N PRO A 78 9.44 2.63 -8.46
CA PRO A 78 10.60 2.72 -7.58
C PRO A 78 11.49 1.49 -7.72
N MET A 79 12.79 1.66 -7.62
CA MET A 79 13.77 0.60 -7.85
C MET A 79 13.56 -0.62 -6.92
N ASP A 80 13.19 -0.38 -5.66
CA ASP A 80 12.91 -1.47 -4.70
C ASP A 80 11.66 -2.27 -5.10
N VAL A 81 10.63 -1.61 -5.64
CA VAL A 81 9.42 -2.24 -6.17
C VAL A 81 9.74 -3.03 -7.43
N GLY A 82 10.46 -2.42 -8.38
CA GLY A 82 10.87 -3.07 -9.63
C GLY A 82 11.66 -4.35 -9.38
N ARG A 83 12.68 -4.30 -8.50
CA ARG A 83 13.46 -5.47 -8.11
C ARG A 83 12.63 -6.56 -7.41
N ALA A 84 11.62 -6.20 -6.63
CA ALA A 84 10.75 -7.17 -5.98
C ALA A 84 9.82 -7.85 -6.99
N LEU A 85 9.28 -7.09 -7.95
CA LEU A 85 8.49 -7.63 -9.06
C LEU A 85 9.33 -8.58 -9.92
N GLU A 86 10.52 -8.16 -10.35
CA GLU A 86 11.46 -8.99 -11.12
C GLU A 86 11.71 -10.32 -10.42
N ARG A 87 12.15 -10.29 -9.15
CA ARG A 87 12.44 -11.51 -8.36
C ARG A 87 11.24 -12.43 -8.22
N TYR A 88 10.02 -11.88 -8.15
CA TYR A 88 8.83 -12.71 -8.15
C TYR A 88 8.54 -13.27 -9.54
N LEU A 89 8.62 -12.47 -10.59
CA LEU A 89 8.33 -12.89 -11.97
C LEU A 89 9.26 -13.99 -12.45
N MET A 90 10.54 -13.98 -12.04
CA MET A 90 11.50 -15.06 -12.35
C MET A 90 11.08 -16.42 -11.79
N VAL A 91 10.27 -16.46 -10.75
CA VAL A 91 9.81 -17.70 -10.09
C VAL A 91 8.28 -17.85 -10.13
N ARG A 92 7.59 -16.93 -10.81
CA ARG A 92 6.15 -16.97 -10.94
C ARG A 92 5.71 -18.26 -11.63
N PRO A 93 4.75 -19.01 -11.07
CA PRO A 93 4.26 -20.20 -11.73
C PRO A 93 3.74 -19.92 -13.14
N THR A 94 3.96 -20.85 -14.07
CA THR A 94 3.38 -20.78 -15.42
C THR A 94 1.87 -20.75 -15.30
N SER A 95 1.24 -19.81 -15.99
CA SER A 95 -0.19 -19.59 -15.94
C SER A 95 -0.66 -19.00 -17.29
N PRO A 96 -1.81 -19.39 -17.80
CA PRO A 96 -2.38 -18.82 -19.02
C PRO A 96 -2.84 -17.38 -18.85
N TYR A 97 -2.90 -16.89 -17.62
CA TYR A 97 -3.37 -15.54 -17.30
C TYR A 97 -2.22 -14.54 -17.32
N ARG A 98 -2.48 -13.35 -17.86
CA ARG A 98 -1.52 -12.26 -17.94
C ARG A 98 -1.42 -11.44 -16.65
N ASN A 99 -2.23 -11.73 -15.62
CA ASN A 99 -2.15 -11.06 -14.33
C ASN A 99 -0.76 -11.26 -13.70
N VAL A 100 -0.18 -10.19 -13.17
CA VAL A 100 1.12 -10.26 -12.46
C VAL A 100 1.04 -11.25 -11.32
N PHE A 101 -0.02 -11.16 -10.50
CA PHE A 101 -0.15 -11.95 -9.29
C PHE A 101 -1.17 -13.08 -9.46
N VAL A 102 -0.70 -14.29 -9.22
CA VAL A 102 -1.50 -15.52 -9.25
C VAL A 102 -1.51 -16.21 -7.88
N ARG A 103 -2.45 -17.12 -7.68
CA ARG A 103 -2.52 -17.94 -6.46
C ARG A 103 -1.23 -18.76 -6.30
N GLY A 104 -0.90 -19.14 -5.06
CA GLY A 104 0.29 -19.94 -4.77
C GLY A 104 0.11 -21.45 -4.93
N TYR A 105 -1.00 -21.91 -5.54
CA TYR A 105 -1.34 -23.31 -5.78
C TYR A 105 -2.09 -23.46 -7.10
N ALA A 106 -1.95 -24.63 -7.70
CA ALA A 106 -2.66 -24.96 -8.94
C ALA A 106 -4.19 -24.82 -8.76
N PRO A 107 -4.88 -24.34 -9.80
CA PRO A 107 -4.43 -24.10 -11.17
C PRO A 107 -3.76 -22.73 -11.44
N TYR A 108 -3.15 -22.08 -10.45
CA TYR A 108 -2.44 -20.79 -10.55
C TYR A 108 -3.25 -19.67 -11.22
N THR A 109 -4.52 -19.58 -10.85
CA THR A 109 -5.43 -18.54 -11.33
C THR A 109 -5.16 -17.20 -10.67
N PRO A 110 -5.54 -16.06 -11.26
CA PRO A 110 -5.51 -14.76 -10.61
C PRO A 110 -6.34 -14.73 -9.33
N PHE A 111 -6.13 -13.73 -8.51
CA PHE A 111 -7.08 -13.41 -7.44
C PHE A 111 -8.39 -12.93 -8.07
N VAL A 112 -9.52 -13.50 -7.63
CA VAL A 112 -10.85 -13.15 -8.17
C VAL A 112 -11.32 -11.79 -7.64
N ALA A 113 -10.89 -11.42 -6.43
CA ALA A 113 -11.31 -10.20 -5.74
C ALA A 113 -10.19 -9.66 -4.83
N SER A 114 -10.41 -8.48 -4.26
CA SER A 114 -9.45 -7.82 -3.36
C SER A 114 -9.30 -8.48 -1.98
N GLY A 115 -10.22 -9.36 -1.59
CA GLY A 115 -10.21 -10.07 -0.30
C GLY A 115 -8.89 -10.80 0.00
N PRO A 116 -8.36 -11.63 -0.90
CA PRO A 116 -7.07 -12.30 -0.72
C PRO A 116 -5.90 -11.35 -0.42
N VAL A 117 -5.85 -10.17 -1.04
CA VAL A 117 -4.83 -9.15 -0.75
C VAL A 117 -4.99 -8.61 0.67
N SER A 118 -6.22 -8.38 1.13
CA SER A 118 -6.49 -7.94 2.50
C SER A 118 -6.11 -9.01 3.54
N VAL A 119 -6.36 -10.29 3.25
CA VAL A 119 -5.93 -11.43 4.09
C VAL A 119 -4.40 -11.51 4.15
N LEU A 120 -3.72 -11.33 3.02
CA LEU A 120 -2.25 -11.31 2.94
C LEU A 120 -1.68 -10.21 3.84
N VAL A 121 -2.21 -8.99 3.74
CA VAL A 121 -1.80 -7.84 4.57
C VAL A 121 -2.00 -8.14 6.04
N ARG A 122 -3.16 -8.64 6.45
CA ARG A 122 -3.44 -9.00 7.83
C ARG A 122 -2.40 -9.99 8.37
N LYS A 123 -2.17 -11.10 7.64
CA LYS A 123 -1.17 -12.11 8.04
C LYS A 123 0.25 -11.55 8.11
N ALA A 124 0.60 -10.59 7.25
CA ALA A 124 1.91 -9.93 7.29
C ALA A 124 2.06 -9.05 8.54
N ILE A 125 1.02 -8.29 8.91
CA ILE A 125 0.97 -7.46 10.12
C ILE A 125 1.06 -8.33 11.38
N GLU A 126 0.29 -9.42 11.44
CA GLU A 126 0.31 -10.38 12.54
C GLU A 126 1.72 -10.99 12.72
N ARG A 127 2.33 -11.46 11.62
CA ARG A 127 3.68 -12.05 11.61
C ARG A 127 4.75 -11.09 12.07
N ALA A 128 4.60 -9.81 11.75
CA ALA A 128 5.50 -8.74 12.18
C ALA A 128 5.32 -8.30 13.64
N GLY A 129 4.32 -8.85 14.35
CA GLY A 129 3.98 -8.44 15.72
C GLY A 129 3.54 -6.98 15.82
N VAL A 130 2.97 -6.42 14.74
CA VAL A 130 2.55 -5.02 14.69
C VAL A 130 1.11 -4.89 15.14
N LYS A 131 0.87 -4.09 16.19
CA LYS A 131 -0.49 -3.76 16.64
C LYS A 131 -1.08 -2.67 15.77
N SER A 132 -2.30 -2.90 15.24
CA SER A 132 -3.03 -1.92 14.43
C SER A 132 -4.54 -2.09 14.59
N ALA A 133 -5.27 -0.98 14.58
CA ALA A 133 -6.74 -0.98 14.58
C ALA A 133 -7.33 -1.43 13.24
N ARG A 134 -6.54 -1.37 12.16
CA ARG A 134 -6.95 -1.77 10.81
C ARG A 134 -5.93 -2.74 10.26
N THR A 135 -6.38 -3.81 9.60
CA THR A 135 -5.53 -4.90 9.10
C THR A 135 -5.72 -5.20 7.62
N GLY A 136 -6.53 -4.40 6.91
CA GLY A 136 -6.74 -4.55 5.46
C GLY A 136 -5.74 -3.75 4.63
N ALA A 137 -5.75 -3.94 3.31
CA ALA A 137 -4.82 -3.30 2.37
C ALA A 137 -4.81 -1.76 2.44
N HIS A 138 -5.94 -1.14 2.79
CA HIS A 138 -6.05 0.31 2.95
C HIS A 138 -5.12 0.92 4.01
N ILE A 139 -4.63 0.11 4.97
CA ILE A 139 -3.74 0.64 6.01
C ILE A 139 -2.45 1.21 5.42
N PHE A 140 -1.87 0.57 4.41
CA PHE A 140 -0.65 1.06 3.75
C PHE A 140 -0.88 2.38 3.04
N ARG A 141 -2.01 2.51 2.36
CA ARG A 141 -2.40 3.74 1.68
C ARG A 141 -2.61 4.90 2.67
N HIS A 142 -3.28 4.64 3.81
CA HIS A 142 -3.40 5.61 4.89
C HIS A 142 -2.04 5.96 5.51
N SER A 143 -1.16 4.99 5.67
CA SER A 143 0.18 5.20 6.21
C SER A 143 1.02 6.06 5.28
N LEU A 144 0.98 5.80 3.96
CA LEU A 144 1.66 6.60 2.95
C LEU A 144 1.16 8.05 2.97
N ALA A 145 -0.17 8.27 2.97
CA ALA A 145 -0.75 9.60 3.03
C ALA A 145 -0.34 10.36 4.28
N THR A 146 -0.39 9.71 5.45
CA THR A 146 0.00 10.31 6.72
C THR A 146 1.49 10.65 6.75
N GLU A 147 2.34 9.81 6.18
CA GLU A 147 3.77 10.07 6.08
C GLU A 147 4.08 11.24 5.13
N MET A 148 3.39 11.31 3.98
CA MET A 148 3.50 12.44 3.06
C MET A 148 3.12 13.75 3.75
N LEU A 149 2.00 13.75 4.48
CA LEU A 149 1.53 14.92 5.23
C LEU A 149 2.55 15.36 6.29
N ARG A 150 3.13 14.42 7.05
CA ARG A 150 4.18 14.70 8.04
C ARG A 150 5.45 15.28 7.42
N ARG A 151 5.72 14.98 6.16
CA ARG A 151 6.82 15.54 5.37
C ARG A 151 6.48 16.88 4.72
N GLY A 152 5.30 17.43 4.99
CA GLY A 152 4.88 18.73 4.50
C GLY A 152 4.18 18.71 3.15
N ALA A 153 3.81 17.54 2.62
CA ALA A 153 3.04 17.48 1.38
C ALA A 153 1.62 18.03 1.61
N SER A 154 1.14 18.85 0.67
CA SER A 154 -0.22 19.36 0.66
C SER A 154 -1.25 18.26 0.43
N LEU A 155 -2.49 18.47 0.88
CA LEU A 155 -3.59 17.54 0.62
C LEU A 155 -3.82 17.33 -0.88
N THR A 156 -3.61 18.37 -1.70
CA THR A 156 -3.71 18.26 -3.16
C THR A 156 -2.66 17.31 -3.74
N GLU A 157 -1.41 17.41 -3.30
CA GLU A 157 -0.33 16.50 -3.73
C GLU A 157 -0.61 15.06 -3.28
N ILE A 158 -1.04 14.87 -2.04
CA ILE A 158 -1.46 13.56 -1.53
C ILE A 158 -2.61 12.98 -2.37
N GLY A 159 -3.62 13.79 -2.67
CA GLY A 159 -4.74 13.39 -3.52
C GLY A 159 -4.30 12.93 -4.92
N ARG A 160 -3.37 13.67 -5.54
CA ARG A 160 -2.77 13.32 -6.84
C ARG A 160 -1.99 12.01 -6.79
N VAL A 161 -1.08 11.86 -5.84
CA VAL A 161 -0.27 10.64 -5.69
C VAL A 161 -1.15 9.42 -5.44
N LEU A 162 -2.15 9.57 -4.59
CA LEU A 162 -3.08 8.50 -4.27
C LEU A 162 -4.20 8.33 -5.31
N ARG A 163 -4.29 9.18 -6.30
CA ARG A 163 -5.32 9.10 -7.34
C ARG A 163 -6.74 9.12 -6.74
N HIS A 164 -6.99 10.07 -5.82
CA HIS A 164 -8.31 10.31 -5.30
C HIS A 164 -9.16 11.00 -6.37
N ARG A 165 -10.35 10.45 -6.64
CA ARG A 165 -11.32 11.09 -7.56
C ARG A 165 -12.05 12.22 -6.88
N ASP A 166 -12.29 12.09 -5.59
CA ASP A 166 -13.03 13.02 -4.76
C ASP A 166 -12.08 13.68 -3.76
N PRO A 167 -12.02 15.04 -3.74
CA PRO A 167 -11.25 15.79 -2.75
C PRO A 167 -11.59 15.40 -1.30
N ASP A 168 -12.86 15.05 -1.01
CA ASP A 168 -13.31 14.63 0.32
C ASP A 168 -12.59 13.35 0.80
N SER A 169 -12.20 12.49 -0.13
CA SER A 169 -11.37 11.31 0.18
C SER A 169 -10.01 11.69 0.79
N THR A 170 -9.53 12.90 0.52
CA THR A 170 -8.26 13.41 1.05
C THR A 170 -8.46 14.24 2.31
N ALA A 171 -9.65 14.82 2.51
CA ALA A 171 -10.00 15.62 3.70
C ALA A 171 -9.92 14.81 5.01
N ILE A 172 -10.00 13.49 4.94
CA ILE A 172 -9.80 12.60 6.10
C ILE A 172 -8.42 12.82 6.74
N TYR A 173 -7.40 13.19 5.94
CA TYR A 173 -6.03 13.41 6.43
C TYR A 173 -5.85 14.79 7.10
N ALA A 174 -6.68 15.77 6.77
CA ALA A 174 -6.68 17.06 7.46
C ALA A 174 -6.99 16.93 8.96
N ARG A 175 -7.85 15.95 9.33
CA ARG A 175 -8.15 15.66 10.75
C ARG A 175 -6.96 15.02 11.48
N VAL A 176 -6.15 14.25 10.79
CA VAL A 176 -4.94 13.62 11.37
C VAL A 176 -3.90 14.70 11.71
N ASP A 177 -3.81 15.74 10.88
CA ASP A 177 -2.90 16.87 11.09
C ASP A 177 -3.30 17.69 12.33
N LEU A 178 -4.60 17.93 12.51
CA LEU A 178 -5.12 18.63 13.69
C LEU A 178 -4.88 17.85 15.00
N GLU A 179 -4.97 16.51 14.98
CA GLU A 179 -4.63 15.69 16.15
C GLU A 179 -3.13 15.74 16.45
N ALA A 180 -2.28 15.67 15.44
CA ALA A 180 -0.83 15.78 15.59
C ALA A 180 -0.40 17.17 16.07
N LEU A 181 -1.03 18.23 15.56
CA LEU A 181 -0.81 19.60 16.01
C LEU A 181 -1.27 19.83 17.46
N ARG A 182 -2.35 19.19 17.89
CA ARG A 182 -2.80 19.23 19.27
C ARG A 182 -1.83 18.58 20.26
N GLU A 183 -1.15 17.51 19.84
CA GLU A 183 -0.11 16.86 20.65
C GLU A 183 1.16 17.73 20.76
N LEU A 184 1.41 18.61 19.79
CA LEU A 184 2.53 19.54 19.75
C LEU A 184 2.17 20.92 20.31
N ALA A 185 0.89 21.24 20.44
CA ALA A 185 0.44 22.49 21.05
C ALA A 185 0.79 22.50 22.54
N LEU A 186 1.66 23.42 22.92
CA LEU A 186 1.88 23.75 24.35
C LEU A 186 0.53 24.13 24.97
N PRO A 187 0.27 23.77 26.22
CA PRO A 187 -0.93 24.18 26.92
C PRO A 187 -1.03 25.73 26.86
N TRP A 188 -2.22 26.20 26.46
CA TRP A 188 -2.47 27.64 26.34
C TRP A 188 -2.19 28.31 27.69
N PRO A 189 -1.33 29.37 27.72
CA PRO A 189 -1.02 30.08 28.94
C PRO A 189 -2.27 30.86 29.40
N GLY A 190 -3.14 30.24 30.16
CA GLY A 190 -4.42 30.83 30.62
C GLY A 190 -5.52 29.83 30.93
N GLY A 191 -5.30 28.54 30.72
CA GLY A 191 -6.25 27.46 30.97
C GLY A 191 -6.15 26.85 32.36
N ALA A 192 -5.89 27.64 33.38
CA ALA A 192 -6.00 27.23 34.78
C ALA A 192 -7.01 28.12 35.48
N ARG A 193 -8.27 27.66 35.55
CA ARG A 193 -9.22 27.90 36.65
C ARG A 193 -10.15 26.73 36.77
#